data_3ca98f28bbd9aa32c29e894af5f528b6
#
_entry.id   3ca98f28bbd9aa32c29e894af5f528b6
#
_cell.length_a   1.000
_cell.length_b   1.000
_cell.length_c   1.000
_cell.angle_alpha   90.00
_cell.angle_beta   90.00
_cell.angle_gamma   90.00
#
_symmetry.space_group_name_H-M   'P 1'
#
loop_
_entity.id
_entity.type
_entity.pdbx_description
1 polymer ?
#
loop_
_entity_poly.entity_id
_entity_poly.type
_entity_poly.pdbx_seq_one_letter_code
_entity_poly.pdbx_strand_id
1 'polypeptide(L)'
;MKELCLLLRENPGVTDYIINTHEKKSYEMFFVKGKLETVRCTNTCDTSVTVYAAHDAFLGNADFFVYPSTTEEQVKGLIEEAVQKALLINNKPYSLPADEAGEYTVESNFSEFSPDALAAVVANTVFDANRIENGSLNAVEVFVNR
;
A
#
# COMPACT_ATOMS: atom_id res chain seq x y z
N MET A 1 6.14 -12.36 7.33
CA MET A 1 6.53 -11.31 8.29
C MET A 1 7.67 -11.75 9.24
N LYS A 2 7.48 -12.78 10.12
CA LYS A 2 8.54 -13.22 11.07
C LYS A 2 9.86 -13.56 10.39
N GLU A 3 9.80 -14.24 9.26
CA GLU A 3 10.97 -14.65 8.48
C GLU A 3 11.71 -13.44 7.89
N LEU A 4 10.99 -12.44 7.37
CA LEU A 4 11.57 -11.19 6.87
C LEU A 4 12.31 -10.42 7.98
N CYS A 5 11.72 -10.33 9.18
CA CYS A 5 12.37 -9.71 10.34
C CYS A 5 13.65 -10.45 10.75
N LEU A 6 13.69 -11.78 10.65
CA LEU A 6 14.89 -12.57 10.94
C LEU A 6 15.98 -12.26 9.93
N LEU A 7 15.69 -12.30 8.64
CA LEU A 7 16.65 -12.00 7.59
C LEU A 7 17.26 -10.60 7.71
N LEU A 8 16.44 -9.61 8.06
CA LEU A 8 16.91 -8.24 8.29
C LEU A 8 17.85 -8.16 9.51
N ARG A 9 17.48 -8.81 10.62
CA ARG A 9 18.30 -8.83 11.86
C ARG A 9 19.60 -9.60 11.73
N GLU A 10 19.61 -10.64 10.90
CA GLU A 10 20.80 -11.47 10.68
C GLU A 10 21.80 -10.83 9.71
N ASN A 11 21.38 -9.82 8.93
CA ASN A 11 22.26 -9.13 8.00
C ASN A 11 23.12 -8.08 8.75
N PRO A 12 24.45 -8.23 8.82
CA PRO A 12 25.32 -7.34 9.60
C PRO A 12 25.39 -5.91 9.04
N GLY A 13 24.99 -5.68 7.79
CA GLY A 13 24.95 -4.36 7.18
C GLY A 13 23.70 -3.56 7.55
N VAL A 14 22.67 -4.19 8.13
CA VAL A 14 21.45 -3.56 8.57
C VAL A 14 21.58 -3.04 9.98
N THR A 15 21.54 -1.74 10.15
CA THR A 15 21.57 -1.09 11.48
C THR A 15 20.18 -1.06 12.10
N ASP A 16 19.16 -0.74 11.28
CA ASP A 16 17.76 -0.68 11.67
C ASP A 16 16.87 -0.85 10.45
N TYR A 17 15.57 -1.06 10.64
CA TYR A 17 14.63 -1.21 9.54
C TYR A 17 13.20 -0.83 9.91
N ILE A 18 12.42 -0.46 8.90
CA ILE A 18 10.96 -0.26 8.99
C ILE A 18 10.29 -1.19 7.99
N ILE A 19 9.25 -1.90 8.41
CA ILE A 19 8.41 -2.72 7.55
C ILE A 19 6.99 -2.17 7.58
N ASN A 20 6.46 -1.83 6.41
CA ASN A 20 5.07 -1.43 6.25
C ASN A 20 4.36 -2.42 5.33
N THR A 21 3.30 -3.06 5.81
CA THR A 21 2.44 -3.91 4.99
C THR A 21 1.14 -3.19 4.70
N HIS A 22 0.78 -3.13 3.44
CA HIS A 22 -0.42 -2.48 2.94
C HIS A 22 -1.34 -3.52 2.30
N GLU A 23 -2.52 -3.69 2.86
CA GLU A 23 -3.60 -4.43 2.22
C GLU A 23 -4.66 -3.46 1.74
N LYS A 24 -5.06 -3.59 0.48
CA LYS A 24 -6.09 -2.75 -0.13
C LYS A 24 -7.10 -3.60 -0.85
N LYS A 25 -8.36 -3.45 -0.47
CA LYS A 25 -9.51 -3.94 -1.22
C LYS A 25 -10.16 -2.77 -1.97
N SER A 26 -10.42 -2.96 -3.25
CA SER A 26 -10.99 -1.93 -4.11
C SER A 26 -12.11 -2.49 -4.96
N TYR A 27 -13.19 -1.73 -5.06
CA TYR A 27 -14.23 -1.89 -6.08
C TYR A 27 -14.12 -0.72 -7.04
N GLU A 28 -13.92 -1.01 -8.32
CA GLU A 28 -13.82 -0.03 -9.40
C GLU A 28 -15.02 -0.23 -10.31
N MET A 29 -15.85 0.80 -10.46
CA MET A 29 -17.13 0.74 -11.15
C MET A 29 -17.11 1.71 -12.31
N PHE A 30 -17.40 1.20 -13.50
CA PHE A 30 -17.48 1.98 -14.73
C PHE A 30 -18.94 2.08 -15.18
N PHE A 31 -19.43 3.29 -15.30
CA PHE A 31 -20.77 3.58 -15.78
C PHE A 31 -20.72 4.30 -17.12
N VAL A 32 -21.58 3.90 -18.03
CA VAL A 32 -21.78 4.57 -19.32
C VAL A 32 -23.26 4.87 -19.47
N LYS A 33 -23.60 6.13 -19.72
CA LYS A 33 -24.97 6.63 -19.88
C LYS A 33 -25.92 6.16 -18.76
N GLY A 34 -25.45 6.22 -17.52
CA GLY A 34 -26.19 5.83 -16.32
C GLY A 34 -26.30 4.32 -16.07
N LYS A 35 -25.66 3.48 -16.88
CA LYS A 35 -25.67 2.03 -16.71
C LYS A 35 -24.30 1.53 -16.28
N LEU A 36 -24.28 0.60 -15.33
CA LEU A 36 -23.07 -0.11 -14.94
C LEU A 36 -22.59 -1.01 -16.07
N GLU A 37 -21.42 -0.77 -16.61
CA GLU A 37 -20.77 -1.57 -17.66
C GLU A 37 -19.84 -2.61 -17.08
N THR A 38 -19.06 -2.24 -16.08
CA THR A 38 -18.02 -3.12 -15.51
C THR A 38 -17.84 -2.85 -14.03
N VAL A 39 -17.66 -3.91 -13.26
CA VAL A 39 -17.13 -3.87 -11.89
C VAL A 39 -15.84 -4.66 -11.86
N ARG A 40 -14.76 -4.05 -11.38
CA ARG A 40 -13.51 -4.71 -11.07
C ARG A 40 -13.27 -4.73 -9.57
N CYS A 41 -13.10 -5.94 -9.01
CA CYS A 41 -12.75 -6.12 -7.62
C CYS A 41 -11.26 -6.47 -7.54
N THR A 42 -10.49 -5.71 -6.76
CA THR A 42 -9.07 -5.99 -6.55
C THR A 42 -8.78 -6.16 -5.07
N ASN A 43 -7.84 -7.05 -4.78
CA ASN A 43 -7.25 -7.20 -3.46
C ASN A 43 -5.75 -7.25 -3.64
N THR A 44 -5.05 -6.25 -3.15
CA THR A 44 -3.60 -6.14 -3.23
C THR A 44 -2.98 -6.17 -1.85
N CYS A 45 -1.85 -6.81 -1.74
CA CYS A 45 -1.02 -6.82 -0.54
C CYS A 45 0.42 -6.60 -0.97
N ASP A 46 1.02 -5.52 -0.50
CA ASP A 46 2.42 -5.21 -0.71
C ASP A 46 3.09 -4.88 0.62
N THR A 47 4.35 -5.22 0.71
CA THR A 47 5.18 -4.92 1.87
C THR A 47 6.37 -4.08 1.42
N SER A 48 6.46 -2.85 1.91
CA SER A 48 7.65 -2.02 1.74
C SER A 48 8.57 -2.18 2.93
N VAL A 49 9.87 -2.22 2.66
CA VAL A 49 10.93 -2.32 3.66
C VAL A 49 11.89 -1.18 3.44
N THR A 50 12.11 -0.38 4.48
CA THR A 50 13.19 0.60 4.54
C THR A 50 14.32 0.02 5.39
N VAL A 51 15.50 -0.09 4.82
CA VAL A 51 16.72 -0.52 5.51
C VAL A 51 17.56 0.70 5.83
N TYR A 52 18.09 0.74 7.04
CA TYR A 52 19.06 1.74 7.50
C TYR A 52 20.42 1.10 7.66
N ALA A 53 21.44 1.75 7.13
CA ALA A 53 22.85 1.32 7.27
C ALA A 53 23.71 2.47 7.80
N ALA A 54 24.34 2.25 8.95
CA ALA A 54 25.27 3.20 9.52
C ALA A 54 26.65 3.01 8.90
N HIS A 55 27.32 4.11 8.52
CA HIS A 55 28.68 4.12 8.04
C HIS A 55 29.37 5.43 8.41
N ASP A 56 30.61 5.37 8.86
CA ASP A 56 31.36 6.52 9.36
C ASP A 56 30.54 7.35 10.38
N ALA A 57 30.22 8.59 10.04
CA ALA A 57 29.39 9.49 10.85
C ALA A 57 27.96 9.68 10.26
N PHE A 58 27.51 8.79 9.38
CA PHE A 58 26.26 8.90 8.64
C PHE A 58 25.33 7.72 8.88
N LEU A 59 24.05 7.92 8.60
CA LEU A 59 23.01 6.89 8.57
C LEU A 59 22.28 6.98 7.23
N GLY A 60 22.60 6.10 6.31
CA GLY A 60 21.89 6.02 5.03
C GLY A 60 20.66 5.12 5.10
N ASN A 61 19.78 5.26 4.14
CA ASN A 61 18.62 4.39 4.01
C ASN A 61 18.30 4.09 2.54
N ALA A 62 17.68 2.93 2.32
CA ALA A 62 17.14 2.54 1.01
C ALA A 62 15.90 1.67 1.18
N ASP A 63 15.02 1.73 0.19
CA ASP A 63 13.75 1.03 0.20
C ASP A 63 13.70 -0.08 -0.84
N PHE A 64 12.94 -1.14 -0.53
CA PHE A 64 12.55 -2.16 -1.50
C PHE A 64 11.16 -2.71 -1.17
N PHE A 65 10.57 -3.43 -2.13
CA PHE A 65 9.27 -4.08 -1.97
C PHE A 65 9.41 -5.59 -1.96
N VAL A 66 8.60 -6.22 -1.10
CA VAL A 66 8.44 -7.67 -1.04
C VAL A 66 6.99 -8.00 -1.40
N TYR A 67 6.81 -8.88 -2.37
CA TYR A 67 5.51 -9.36 -2.81
C TYR A 67 5.26 -10.79 -2.31
N PRO A 68 4.01 -11.26 -2.28
CA PRO A 68 3.71 -12.64 -1.85
C PRO A 68 4.42 -13.73 -2.65
N SER A 69 4.86 -13.43 -3.87
CA SER A 69 5.61 -14.34 -4.74
C SER A 69 7.13 -14.26 -4.59
N THR A 70 7.65 -13.30 -3.78
CA THR A 70 9.10 -13.11 -3.59
C THR A 70 9.67 -14.24 -2.75
N THR A 71 10.66 -14.95 -3.28
CA THR A 71 11.32 -16.04 -2.56
C THR A 71 12.29 -15.52 -1.49
N GLU A 72 12.63 -16.37 -0.51
CA GLU A 72 13.60 -16.01 0.53
C GLU A 72 14.96 -15.59 -0.05
N GLU A 73 15.43 -16.29 -1.09
CA GLU A 73 16.71 -15.97 -1.76
C GLU A 73 16.64 -14.57 -2.41
N GLN A 74 15.51 -14.25 -3.05
CA GLN A 74 15.29 -12.91 -3.61
C GLN A 74 15.25 -11.84 -2.52
N VAL A 75 14.62 -12.12 -1.37
CA VAL A 75 14.59 -11.20 -0.24
C VAL A 75 16.00 -10.92 0.27
N LYS A 76 16.85 -11.94 0.42
CA LYS A 76 18.25 -11.77 0.81
C LYS A 76 19.00 -10.87 -0.16
N GLY A 77 18.84 -11.08 -1.46
CA GLY A 77 19.44 -10.23 -2.49
C GLY A 77 18.94 -8.78 -2.42
N LEU A 78 17.65 -8.57 -2.20
CA LEU A 78 17.07 -7.23 -2.04
C LEU A 78 17.61 -6.50 -0.80
N ILE A 79 17.79 -7.21 0.32
CA ILE A 79 18.39 -6.65 1.54
C ILE A 79 19.85 -6.24 1.27
N GLU A 80 20.65 -7.09 0.65
CA GLU A 80 22.03 -6.79 0.31
C GLU A 80 22.14 -5.56 -0.61
N GLU A 81 21.30 -5.50 -1.65
CA GLU A 81 21.25 -4.36 -2.57
C GLU A 81 20.82 -3.07 -1.84
N ALA A 82 19.83 -3.15 -0.96
CA ALA A 82 19.37 -2.01 -0.17
C ALA A 82 20.47 -1.51 0.77
N VAL A 83 21.20 -2.40 1.44
CA VAL A 83 22.35 -2.03 2.27
C VAL A 83 23.41 -1.30 1.43
N GLN A 84 23.76 -1.83 0.26
CA GLN A 84 24.74 -1.15 -0.62
C GLN A 84 24.27 0.24 -1.06
N LYS A 85 22.99 0.40 -1.38
CA LYS A 85 22.40 1.70 -1.73
C LYS A 85 22.42 2.66 -0.53
N ALA A 86 22.05 2.17 0.66
CA ALA A 86 22.04 2.96 1.89
C ALA A 86 23.43 3.49 2.24
N LEU A 87 24.47 2.69 2.05
CA LEU A 87 25.87 3.10 2.29
C LEU A 87 26.35 4.24 1.36
N LEU A 88 25.63 4.56 0.31
CA LEU A 88 25.92 5.71 -0.58
C LEU A 88 25.24 7.00 -0.12
N ILE A 89 24.36 6.93 0.89
CA ILE A 89 23.53 8.06 1.35
C ILE A 89 24.10 8.62 2.66
N ASN A 90 24.45 9.89 2.66
CA ASN A 90 25.10 10.58 3.77
C ASN A 90 24.11 11.45 4.56
N ASN A 91 23.14 10.85 5.24
CA ASN A 91 22.25 11.57 6.14
C ASN A 91 22.88 11.74 7.52
N LYS A 92 22.53 12.82 8.22
CA LYS A 92 22.89 12.96 9.63
C LYS A 92 22.23 11.83 10.43
N PRO A 93 22.93 11.22 11.39
CA PRO A 93 22.35 10.19 12.23
C PRO A 93 21.12 10.71 13.00
N TYR A 94 20.11 9.89 13.10
CA TYR A 94 18.91 10.10 13.90
C TYR A 94 18.46 8.75 14.48
N SER A 95 17.68 8.79 15.55
CA SER A 95 17.11 7.59 16.14
C SER A 95 15.72 7.34 15.56
N LEU A 96 15.43 6.12 15.19
CA LEU A 96 14.06 5.72 14.88
C LEU A 96 13.22 5.72 16.16
N PRO A 97 11.91 5.99 16.08
CA PRO A 97 11.02 5.82 17.22
C PRO A 97 11.12 4.40 17.77
N ALA A 98 11.00 4.28 19.09
CA ALA A 98 10.88 2.95 19.69
C ALA A 98 9.58 2.29 19.22
N ASP A 99 9.62 0.96 19.05
CA ASP A 99 8.43 0.17 18.74
C ASP A 99 7.41 0.31 19.87
N GLU A 100 6.30 0.98 19.59
CA GLU A 100 5.13 0.99 20.45
C GLU A 100 4.09 0.05 19.85
N ALA A 101 3.83 -1.05 20.54
CA ALA A 101 2.76 -1.96 20.14
C ALA A 101 1.42 -1.26 20.36
N GLY A 102 0.68 -1.06 19.30
CA GLY A 102 -0.66 -0.48 19.33
C GLY A 102 -1.52 -1.05 18.21
N GLU A 103 -2.80 -1.21 18.48
CA GLU A 103 -3.81 -1.56 17.50
C GLU A 103 -4.82 -0.43 17.42
N TYR A 104 -5.03 0.07 16.22
CA TYR A 104 -6.03 1.09 15.96
C TYR A 104 -7.00 0.60 14.89
N THR A 105 -8.27 0.47 15.27
CA THR A 105 -9.35 0.06 14.36
C THR A 105 -10.22 1.26 14.02
N VAL A 106 -10.36 1.54 12.73
CA VAL A 106 -11.34 2.50 12.22
C VAL A 106 -12.60 1.72 11.86
N GLU A 107 -13.72 2.14 12.41
CA GLU A 107 -15.02 1.58 12.01
C GLU A 107 -15.28 1.84 10.53
N SER A 108 -15.70 0.81 9.82
CA SER A 108 -16.00 0.86 8.39
C SER A 108 -17.10 -0.12 8.06
N ASN A 109 -18.08 0.33 7.31
CA ASN A 109 -19.16 -0.50 6.78
C ASN A 109 -18.88 -1.05 5.36
N PHE A 110 -17.65 -0.92 4.86
CA PHE A 110 -17.28 -1.38 3.52
C PHE A 110 -17.66 -2.85 3.26
N SER A 111 -17.47 -3.71 4.26
CA SER A 111 -17.77 -5.16 4.14
C SER A 111 -19.26 -5.49 4.21
N GLU A 112 -20.12 -4.55 4.57
CA GLU A 112 -21.57 -4.73 4.63
C GLU A 112 -22.22 -4.66 3.24
N PHE A 113 -21.53 -4.08 2.27
CA PHE A 113 -22.02 -3.89 0.91
C PHE A 113 -21.39 -4.88 -0.05
N SER A 114 -22.26 -5.55 -0.83
CA SER A 114 -21.79 -6.24 -2.03
C SER A 114 -21.42 -5.23 -3.12
N PRO A 115 -20.59 -5.60 -4.12
CA PRO A 115 -20.30 -4.72 -5.25
C PRO A 115 -21.55 -4.19 -5.95
N ASP A 116 -22.57 -5.05 -6.10
CA ASP A 116 -23.86 -4.66 -6.75
C ASP A 116 -24.62 -3.64 -5.91
N ALA A 117 -24.66 -3.81 -4.58
CA ALA A 117 -25.31 -2.84 -3.70
C ALA A 117 -24.58 -1.49 -3.70
N LEU A 118 -23.26 -1.48 -3.71
CA LEU A 118 -22.45 -0.26 -3.87
C LEU A 118 -22.72 0.41 -5.23
N ALA A 119 -22.77 -0.38 -6.30
CA ALA A 119 -23.04 0.14 -7.64
C ALA A 119 -24.41 0.82 -7.72
N ALA A 120 -25.43 0.24 -7.07
CA ALA A 120 -26.76 0.83 -7.00
C ALA A 120 -26.77 2.16 -6.22
N VAL A 121 -26.08 2.22 -5.06
CA VAL A 121 -25.92 3.46 -4.28
C VAL A 121 -25.22 4.54 -5.09
N VAL A 122 -24.13 4.19 -5.75
CA VAL A 122 -23.36 5.12 -6.59
C VAL A 122 -24.20 5.63 -7.76
N ALA A 123 -24.90 4.73 -8.47
CA ALA A 123 -25.75 5.11 -9.59
C ALA A 123 -26.82 6.12 -9.17
N ASN A 124 -27.54 5.84 -8.09
CA ASN A 124 -28.58 6.72 -7.57
C ASN A 124 -28.02 8.07 -7.11
N THR A 125 -26.85 8.07 -6.44
CA THR A 125 -26.26 9.31 -5.92
C THR A 125 -25.69 10.18 -7.02
N VAL A 126 -24.90 9.60 -7.93
CA VAL A 126 -24.15 10.36 -8.94
C VAL A 126 -25.05 10.81 -10.09
N PHE A 127 -25.93 9.93 -10.58
CA PHE A 127 -26.77 10.26 -11.73
C PHE A 127 -28.00 11.07 -11.32
N ASP A 128 -28.58 10.86 -10.14
CA ASP A 128 -29.66 11.70 -9.62
C ASP A 128 -29.19 13.12 -9.27
N ALA A 129 -27.93 13.27 -8.86
CA ALA A 129 -27.31 14.57 -8.62
C ALA A 129 -26.96 15.33 -9.91
N ASN A 130 -26.91 14.64 -11.06
CA ASN A 130 -26.61 15.26 -12.35
C ASN A 130 -27.82 16.09 -12.86
N ARG A 131 -27.90 17.34 -12.43
CA ARG A 131 -28.95 18.30 -12.78
C ARG A 131 -28.44 19.45 -13.64
N ILE A 132 -27.46 19.16 -14.50
CA ILE A 132 -26.91 20.16 -15.40
C ILE A 132 -27.90 20.37 -16.55
N GLU A 133 -28.38 21.60 -16.69
CA GLU A 133 -29.27 21.96 -17.78
C GLU A 133 -28.58 21.78 -19.14
N ASN A 134 -29.21 21.02 -20.05
CA ASN A 134 -28.65 20.66 -21.35
C ASN A 134 -27.33 19.87 -21.32
N GLY A 135 -26.96 19.27 -20.18
CA GLY A 135 -25.82 18.39 -19.98
C GLY A 135 -26.23 17.00 -19.50
N SER A 136 -25.37 16.02 -19.75
CA SER A 136 -25.51 14.67 -19.19
C SER A 136 -24.18 14.06 -18.91
N LEU A 137 -24.10 13.25 -17.84
CA LEU A 137 -22.93 12.41 -17.57
C LEU A 137 -22.89 11.26 -18.57
N ASN A 138 -21.87 11.25 -19.43
CA ASN A 138 -21.70 10.19 -20.42
C ASN A 138 -20.98 8.98 -19.85
N ALA A 139 -19.91 9.20 -19.07
CA ALA A 139 -19.15 8.15 -18.41
C ALA A 139 -18.73 8.60 -17.01
N VAL A 140 -18.75 7.66 -16.07
CA VAL A 140 -18.34 7.89 -14.68
C VAL A 140 -17.53 6.69 -14.23
N GLU A 141 -16.41 6.96 -13.57
CA GLU A 141 -15.57 5.97 -12.92
C GLU A 141 -15.56 6.24 -11.41
N VAL A 142 -15.84 5.23 -10.62
CA VAL A 142 -15.91 5.34 -9.17
C VAL A 142 -15.02 4.28 -8.52
N PHE A 143 -14.18 4.72 -7.60
CA PHE A 143 -13.32 3.85 -6.81
C PHE A 143 -13.76 3.87 -5.35
N VAL A 144 -14.03 2.69 -4.80
CA VAL A 144 -14.32 2.50 -3.38
C VAL A 144 -13.23 1.61 -2.79
N ASN A 145 -12.47 2.14 -1.84
CA ASN A 145 -11.29 1.48 -1.29
C ASN A 145 -11.42 1.29 0.22
N ARG A 146 -10.83 0.19 0.70
CA ARG A 146 -10.55 -0.06 2.11
C ARG A 146 -9.12 -0.54 2.27
#